data_94095b20a8542f38fbe1621f6694c63e
#
_entry.id   94095b20a8542f38fbe1621f6694c63e
#
_cell.length_a   1.000
_cell.length_b   1.000
_cell.length_c   1.000
_cell.angle_alpha   90.00
_cell.angle_beta   90.00
_cell.angle_gamma   90.00
#
_symmetry.space_group_name_H-M   'P 1'
#
loop_
_entity.id
_entity.type
_entity.pdbx_description
1 polymer ?
#
loop_
_entity_poly.entity_id
_entity_poly.type
_entity_poly.pdbx_seq_one_letter_code
_entity_poly.pdbx_strand_id
1 'polypeptide(L)' 'MFTIEHEFDASVITLVDEGNSPLQEDVVLNAFASQITIEQWDPRTDSLRKITLSPNQLRDLAAALNLPEGIYHSAP' A
#
# COMPACT_ATOMS: atom_id res chain seq x y z
N MET A 1 4.02 9.71 -5.13
CA MET A 1 4.21 9.07 -6.46
C MET A 1 4.05 7.57 -6.34
N PHE A 2 3.53 6.95 -7.35
CA PHE A 2 3.46 5.49 -7.37
C PHE A 2 3.81 4.97 -8.76
N THR A 3 4.24 3.72 -8.82
CA THR A 3 4.48 2.99 -10.05
C THR A 3 3.73 1.68 -10.02
N ILE A 4 3.35 1.17 -11.19
CA ILE A 4 2.69 -0.12 -11.33
C ILE A 4 3.41 -0.92 -12.38
N GLU A 5 3.75 -2.17 -12.05
CA GLU A 5 4.27 -3.14 -13.00
C GLU A 5 3.34 -4.34 -13.03
N HIS A 6 2.98 -4.78 -14.23
CA HIS A 6 2.15 -5.96 -14.40
C HIS A 6 3.03 -7.14 -14.75
N GLU A 7 3.02 -8.14 -13.89
CA GLU A 7 3.74 -9.39 -14.11
C GLU A 7 2.74 -10.49 -14.47
N PHE A 8 3.24 -11.68 -14.76
CA PHE A 8 2.40 -12.77 -15.24
C PHE A 8 1.27 -13.13 -14.26
N ASP A 9 1.57 -13.16 -12.98
CA ASP A 9 0.64 -13.61 -11.94
C ASP A 9 0.33 -12.55 -10.88
N ALA A 10 0.83 -11.35 -11.04
CA ALA A 10 0.67 -10.31 -10.03
C ALA A 10 0.84 -8.92 -10.64
N SER A 11 0.30 -7.93 -9.95
CA SER A 11 0.63 -6.53 -10.19
C SER A 11 1.44 -6.02 -9.02
N VAL A 12 2.55 -5.35 -9.31
CA VAL A 12 3.44 -4.80 -8.28
C VAL A 12 3.29 -3.29 -8.27
N ILE A 13 2.89 -2.75 -7.13
CA ILE A 13 2.68 -1.31 -6.95
C ILE A 13 3.68 -0.83 -5.93
N THR A 14 4.45 0.20 -6.29
CA THR A 14 5.38 0.83 -5.37
C THR A 14 4.89 2.22 -5.04
N LEU A 15 4.74 2.50 -3.76
CA LEU A 15 4.35 3.81 -3.25
C LEU A 15 5.60 4.50 -2.71
N VAL A 16 5.96 5.61 -3.34
CA VAL A 16 7.14 6.38 -2.95
C VAL A 16 6.69 7.62 -2.19
N ASP A 17 7.23 7.82 -1.01
CA ASP A 17 6.92 9.01 -0.25
C ASP A 17 7.68 10.21 -0.80
N GLU A 18 6.96 11.28 -1.03
CA GLU A 18 7.51 12.52 -1.56
C GLU A 18 7.10 13.68 -0.67
N GLY A 19 7.92 14.69 -0.64
CA GLY A 19 7.57 15.89 0.08
C GLY A 19 8.59 16.23 1.16
N ASN A 20 8.10 16.71 2.30
CA ASN A 20 8.97 17.16 3.39
C ASN A 20 9.36 16.01 4.31
N SER A 21 10.59 16.09 4.85
CA SER A 21 11.02 15.17 5.90
C SER A 21 10.12 15.27 7.14
N PRO A 22 9.98 14.16 7.91
CA PRO A 22 10.60 12.85 7.66
C PRO A 22 9.86 12.06 6.59
N LEU A 23 10.61 11.43 5.71
CA LEU A 23 10.06 10.58 4.67
C LEU A 23 9.98 9.15 5.16
N GLN A 24 8.96 8.43 4.69
CA GLN A 24 8.80 7.03 4.98
C GLN A 24 9.45 6.17 3.88
N GLU A 25 9.85 4.95 4.25
CA GLU A 25 10.36 4.00 3.29
C GLU A 25 9.29 3.64 2.25
N ASP A 26 9.74 3.24 1.08
CA ASP A 26 8.81 2.83 0.01
C ASP A 26 7.94 1.66 0.48
N VAL A 27 6.68 1.68 0.07
CA VAL A 27 5.75 0.61 0.33
C VAL A 27 5.49 -0.14 -0.96
N VAL A 28 5.68 -1.45 -0.94
CA VAL A 28 5.48 -2.32 -2.11
C VAL A 28 4.25 -3.19 -1.87
N LEU A 29 3.30 -3.12 -2.80
CA LEU A 29 2.12 -3.98 -2.78
C LEU A 29 2.23 -5.00 -3.91
N ASN A 30 2.03 -6.26 -3.57
CA ASN A 30 1.98 -7.34 -4.56
C ASN A 30 0.54 -7.83 -4.62
N ALA A 31 -0.15 -7.51 -5.71
CA ALA A 31 -1.55 -7.87 -5.86
C ALA A 31 -1.67 -9.16 -6.67
N PHE A 32 -1.93 -10.26 -5.97
CA PHE A 32 -2.21 -11.55 -6.57
C PHE A 32 -3.72 -11.75 -6.71
N ALA A 33 -4.11 -12.82 -7.41
CA ALA A 33 -5.53 -13.11 -7.63
C ALA A 33 -6.29 -13.35 -6.32
N SER A 34 -5.64 -13.95 -5.32
CA SER A 34 -6.29 -14.37 -4.08
C SER A 34 -5.89 -13.58 -2.85
N GLN A 35 -4.88 -12.74 -2.94
CA GLN A 35 -4.41 -11.97 -1.79
C GLN A 35 -3.56 -10.78 -2.24
N ILE A 36 -3.40 -9.84 -1.35
CA ILE A 36 -2.52 -8.69 -1.56
C ILE A 36 -1.54 -8.66 -0.39
N THR A 37 -0.25 -8.54 -0.68
CA THR A 37 0.76 -8.34 0.35
C THR A 37 1.27 -6.91 0.31
N ILE A 38 1.52 -6.35 1.48
CA ILE A 38 2.04 -4.99 1.63
C ILE A 38 3.34 -5.09 2.42
N GLU A 39 4.41 -4.58 1.86
CA GLU A 39 5.74 -4.69 2.44
C GLU A 39 6.38 -3.33 2.60
N GLN A 40 7.07 -3.14 3.71
CA GLN A 40 7.84 -1.93 3.98
C GLN A 40 9.05 -2.30 4.81
N TRP A 41 10.21 -1.77 4.42
CA TRP A 41 11.44 -1.96 5.18
C TRP A 41 11.39 -1.16 6.49
N ASP A 42 11.79 -1.78 7.58
CA ASP A 42 11.90 -1.10 8.86
C ASP A 42 13.39 -0.98 9.23
N PRO A 43 14.00 0.20 9.05
CA PRO A 43 15.42 0.39 9.33
C PRO A 43 15.76 0.29 10.81
N ARG A 44 14.78 0.50 11.71
CA ARG A 44 15.03 0.41 13.14
C ARG A 44 15.31 -1.00 13.60
N THR A 45 14.67 -1.98 12.95
CA THR A 45 14.82 -3.39 13.29
C THR A 45 15.60 -4.17 12.23
N ASP A 46 16.02 -3.48 11.15
CA ASP A 46 16.73 -4.07 10.01
C ASP A 46 15.97 -5.28 9.47
N SER A 47 14.66 -5.11 9.29
CA SER A 47 13.79 -6.19 8.83
C SER A 47 12.69 -5.67 7.92
N LEU A 48 12.19 -6.57 7.08
CA LEU A 48 11.06 -6.29 6.21
C LEU A 48 9.76 -6.55 6.97
N ARG A 49 8.90 -5.55 7.02
CA ARG A 49 7.56 -5.69 7.57
C ARG A 49 6.61 -6.08 6.46
N LYS A 50 5.78 -7.07 6.73
CA LYS A 50 4.87 -7.60 5.71
C LYS A 50 3.52 -7.92 6.34
N ILE A 51 2.47 -7.50 5.67
CA ILE A 51 1.10 -7.86 6.04
C ILE A 51 0.39 -8.40 4.80
N THR A 52 -0.60 -9.24 5.02
CA THR A 52 -1.40 -9.83 3.95
C THR A 52 -2.85 -9.42 4.13
N LEU A 53 -3.46 -8.93 3.07
CA LEU A 53 -4.87 -8.57 3.04
C LEU A 53 -5.60 -9.48 2.06
N SER A 54 -6.84 -9.82 2.39
CA SER A 54 -7.74 -10.42 1.42
C SER A 54 -8.24 -9.35 0.46
N PRO A 55 -8.74 -9.74 -0.72
CA PRO A 55 -9.36 -8.77 -1.62
C PRO A 55 -10.52 -8.00 -0.98
N ASN A 56 -11.29 -8.66 -0.11
CA ASN A 56 -12.38 -8.00 0.61
C ASN A 56 -11.85 -6.94 1.57
N GLN A 57 -10.78 -7.23 2.30
CA GLN A 57 -10.18 -6.25 3.20
C GLN A 57 -9.67 -5.03 2.45
N LEU A 58 -9.07 -5.23 1.29
CA LEU A 58 -8.59 -4.12 0.47
C LEU A 58 -9.76 -3.26 -0.02
N ARG A 59 -10.85 -3.88 -0.49
CA ARG A 59 -12.04 -3.14 -0.92
C ARG A 59 -12.65 -2.35 0.22
N ASP A 60 -12.71 -2.94 1.41
CA ASP A 60 -13.24 -2.26 2.59
C ASP A 60 -12.37 -1.07 2.98
N LEU A 61 -11.05 -1.22 2.92
CA LEU A 61 -10.14 -0.12 3.20
C LEU A 61 -10.36 1.03 2.23
N ALA A 62 -10.44 0.74 0.94
CA ALA A 62 -10.67 1.77 -0.08
C ALA A 62 -12.01 2.48 0.14
N ALA A 63 -13.04 1.73 0.48
CA ALA A 63 -14.36 2.30 0.76
C ALA A 63 -14.33 3.18 2.00
N ALA A 64 -13.66 2.74 3.05
CA ALA A 64 -13.56 3.49 4.31
C ALA A 64 -12.83 4.83 4.11
N LEU A 65 -11.78 4.84 3.30
CA LEU A 65 -11.02 6.06 3.04
C LEU A 65 -11.78 7.06 2.19
N ASN A 66 -12.81 6.64 1.47
CA ASN A 66 -13.61 7.51 0.63
C ASN A 66 -14.86 8.09 1.32
N LEU A 67 -15.09 7.76 2.59
CA LEU A 67 -16.25 8.28 3.30
C LEU A 67 -16.02 9.74 3.69
N PRO A 68 -16.97 10.62 3.41
CA PRO A 68 -16.79 12.05 3.67
C PRO A 68 -16.73 12.42 5.15
N GLU A 69 -17.29 11.59 6.02
CA GLU A 69 -17.26 11.83 7.47
C GLU A 69 -15.98 11.32 8.14
N GLY A 70 -15.09 10.68 7.39
CA GLY A 70 -13.83 10.21 7.94
C GLY A 70 -12.85 11.34 8.19
N ILE A 71 -11.89 11.11 9.08
CA ILE A 71 -10.82 12.07 9.33
C ILE A 71 -9.94 12.22 8.10
N TYR A 72 -9.79 11.12 7.37
CA TYR A 72 -8.98 11.04 6.18
C TYR A 72 -9.85 10.59 5.01
N HIS A 73 -9.79 11.30 3.91
CA HIS A 73 -10.49 10.92 2.69
C HIS A 73 -9.61 11.23 1.48
N SER A 74 -9.90 10.53 0.38
CA SER A 74 -9.15 10.76 -0.85
C SER A 74 -9.42 12.18 -1.34
N ALA A 75 -8.37 12.85 -1.74
CA ALA A 75 -8.49 14.18 -2.30
C ALA A 75 -9.26 14.11 -3.62
N PRO A 76 -10.03 15.14 -3.94
CA PRO A 76 -10.65 15.24 -5.24
C PRO A 76 -9.60 15.40 -6.32
#